data_48256602380dac95a02c1c5ad598d64c
#
_entry.id   48256602380dac95a02c1c5ad598d64c
#
_cell.length_a   1.000
_cell.length_b   1.000
_cell.length_c   1.000
_cell.angle_alpha   90.00
_cell.angle_beta   90.00
_cell.angle_gamma   90.00
#
_symmetry.space_group_name_H-M   'P 1'
#
loop_
_entity.id
_entity.type
_entity.pdbx_description
1 polymer ?
#
loop_
_entity_poly.entity_id
_entity_poly.type
_entity_poly.pdbx_seq_one_letter_code
_entity_poly.pdbx_strand_id
1 'polypeptide(L)'
;MGFLSVLSMAHKWIAERTAPGDTVIDATAGGGVDTLALAALVGPKGTVYAFDIQQEALDRTRERLHAVESNDNKLPEVKLVLENHANLVDAVDPAVVGQVSAVMFNLGYLPGSSDLTIITEPASTLAALDAAIGLLRPGGIITCVLYPGHPGGAEEAASVEAWAAELPQSLAQSVTYRQSQRPAAPYLVALEKRPQKA
;
A
#
# COMPACT_ATOMS: atom_id res chain seq x y z
N MET A 1 -9.83 -25.07 -8.34
CA MET A 1 -9.93 -23.67 -7.89
C MET A 1 -9.33 -23.57 -6.49
N GLY A 2 -8.43 -22.63 -6.22
CA GLY A 2 -7.81 -22.42 -4.91
C GLY A 2 -8.15 -21.03 -4.36
N PHE A 3 -7.72 -20.74 -3.15
CA PHE A 3 -7.80 -19.39 -2.60
C PHE A 3 -6.89 -18.44 -3.39
N LEU A 4 -7.24 -17.16 -3.44
CA LEU A 4 -6.40 -16.11 -4.02
C LEU A 4 -5.04 -16.01 -3.29
N SER A 5 -4.00 -15.61 -4.01
CA SER A 5 -2.76 -15.19 -3.37
C SER A 5 -3.00 -13.97 -2.47
N VAL A 6 -2.11 -13.72 -1.52
CA VAL A 6 -2.25 -12.55 -0.62
C VAL A 6 -2.25 -11.22 -1.39
N LEU A 7 -1.38 -11.08 -2.41
CA LEU A 7 -1.38 -9.91 -3.28
C LEU A 7 -2.67 -9.77 -4.09
N SER A 8 -3.15 -10.89 -4.68
CA SER A 8 -4.42 -10.87 -5.41
C SER A 8 -5.60 -10.51 -4.51
N MET A 9 -5.56 -10.92 -3.24
CA MET A 9 -6.60 -10.55 -2.27
C MET A 9 -6.50 -9.07 -1.89
N ALA A 10 -5.30 -8.53 -1.68
CA ALA A 10 -5.08 -7.12 -1.43
C ALA A 10 -5.63 -6.26 -2.59
N HIS A 11 -5.26 -6.57 -3.84
CA HIS A 11 -5.77 -5.87 -5.02
C HIS A 11 -7.30 -5.97 -5.13
N LYS A 12 -7.87 -7.15 -4.87
CA LYS A 12 -9.34 -7.34 -4.89
C LYS A 12 -10.02 -6.43 -3.89
N TRP A 13 -9.58 -6.40 -2.64
CA TRP A 13 -10.20 -5.58 -1.60
C TRP A 13 -10.04 -4.08 -1.85
N ILE A 14 -8.91 -3.66 -2.44
CA ILE A 14 -8.71 -2.28 -2.90
C ILE A 14 -9.71 -1.96 -4.03
N ALA A 15 -9.83 -2.83 -5.03
CA ALA A 15 -10.74 -2.61 -6.16
C ALA A 15 -12.22 -2.50 -5.74
N GLU A 16 -12.63 -3.19 -4.67
CA GLU A 16 -13.98 -3.10 -4.11
C GLU A 16 -14.29 -1.75 -3.43
N ARG A 17 -13.26 -0.95 -3.14
CA ARG A 17 -13.34 0.32 -2.38
C ARG A 17 -12.85 1.54 -3.15
N THR A 18 -12.33 1.32 -4.34
CA THR A 18 -11.74 2.37 -5.20
C THR A 18 -12.58 2.52 -6.46
N ALA A 19 -12.86 3.76 -6.85
CA ALA A 19 -13.59 4.10 -8.06
C ALA A 19 -12.72 4.92 -9.02
N PRO A 20 -13.04 4.94 -10.33
CA PRO A 20 -12.38 5.85 -11.27
C PRO A 20 -12.47 7.31 -10.80
N GLY A 21 -11.33 7.99 -10.79
CA GLY A 21 -11.20 9.36 -10.29
C GLY A 21 -10.74 9.49 -8.84
N ASP A 22 -10.65 8.38 -8.10
CA ASP A 22 -10.16 8.39 -6.72
C ASP A 22 -8.66 8.70 -6.62
N THR A 23 -8.23 9.07 -5.42
CA THR A 23 -6.83 9.16 -5.03
C THR A 23 -6.45 7.91 -4.23
N VAL A 24 -5.34 7.28 -4.59
CA VAL A 24 -4.77 6.10 -3.92
C VAL A 24 -3.28 6.30 -3.67
N ILE A 25 -2.74 5.51 -2.73
CA ILE A 25 -1.33 5.56 -2.36
C ILE A 25 -0.73 4.15 -2.45
N ASP A 26 0.40 4.04 -3.14
CA ASP A 26 1.34 2.93 -3.05
C ASP A 26 2.49 3.37 -2.13
N ALA A 27 2.53 2.84 -0.93
CA ALA A 27 3.51 3.25 0.09
C ALA A 27 4.87 2.55 -0.08
N THR A 28 4.98 1.62 -1.05
CA THR A 28 6.16 0.80 -1.31
C THR A 28 6.26 0.47 -2.80
N ALA A 29 6.49 1.48 -3.63
CA ALA A 29 6.39 1.40 -5.10
C ALA A 29 7.22 0.27 -5.73
N GLY A 30 8.45 0.06 -5.26
CA GLY A 30 9.33 -0.99 -5.72
C GLY A 30 9.51 -0.98 -7.24
N GLY A 31 9.19 -2.09 -7.91
CA GLY A 31 9.23 -2.20 -9.37
C GLY A 31 7.96 -1.73 -10.08
N GLY A 32 7.03 -1.06 -9.39
CA GLY A 32 5.84 -0.43 -9.96
C GLY A 32 4.70 -1.37 -10.35
N VAL A 33 4.71 -2.61 -9.87
CA VAL A 33 3.64 -3.58 -10.18
C VAL A 33 2.33 -3.16 -9.53
N ASP A 34 2.39 -2.84 -8.25
CA ASP A 34 1.24 -2.41 -7.46
C ASP A 34 0.81 -0.99 -7.85
N THR A 35 1.78 -0.08 -8.08
CA THR A 35 1.52 1.27 -8.63
C THR A 35 0.72 1.21 -9.94
N LEU A 36 1.11 0.34 -10.89
CA LEU A 36 0.40 0.18 -12.16
C LEU A 36 -1.00 -0.39 -11.97
N ALA A 37 -1.18 -1.36 -11.06
CA ALA A 37 -2.48 -1.92 -10.75
C ALA A 37 -3.42 -0.86 -10.15
N LEU A 38 -2.92 -0.04 -9.23
CA LEU A 38 -3.65 1.09 -8.65
C LEU A 38 -4.00 2.15 -9.71
N ALA A 39 -3.06 2.47 -10.60
CA ALA A 39 -3.28 3.40 -11.71
C ALA A 39 -4.42 2.94 -12.63
N ALA A 40 -4.47 1.63 -12.94
CA ALA A 40 -5.55 1.07 -13.75
C ALA A 40 -6.92 1.17 -13.07
N LEU A 41 -6.99 1.04 -11.73
CA LEU A 41 -8.23 1.16 -10.97
C LEU A 41 -8.79 2.57 -10.96
N VAL A 42 -7.94 3.57 -10.71
CA VAL A 42 -8.39 4.97 -10.60
C VAL A 42 -8.59 5.65 -11.98
N GLY A 43 -7.97 5.09 -13.03
CA GLY A 43 -8.12 5.58 -14.40
C GLY A 43 -7.65 7.02 -14.61
N PRO A 44 -7.83 7.59 -15.82
CA PRO A 44 -7.17 8.85 -16.23
C PRO A 44 -7.53 10.09 -15.42
N LYS A 45 -8.58 10.05 -14.62
CA LYS A 45 -9.04 11.17 -13.78
C LYS A 45 -8.60 11.03 -12.31
N GLY A 46 -7.99 9.90 -11.96
CA GLY A 46 -7.50 9.63 -10.61
C GLY A 46 -6.10 10.14 -10.38
N THR A 47 -5.61 9.92 -9.17
CA THR A 47 -4.24 10.26 -8.75
C THR A 47 -3.65 9.08 -7.97
N VAL A 48 -2.39 8.76 -8.27
CA VAL A 48 -1.61 7.78 -7.52
C VAL A 48 -0.39 8.46 -6.94
N TYR A 49 -0.19 8.39 -5.62
CA TYR A 49 1.08 8.70 -5.00
C TYR A 49 1.83 7.39 -4.80
N ALA A 50 3.07 7.31 -5.28
CA ALA A 50 3.90 6.11 -5.19
C ALA A 50 5.22 6.45 -4.49
N PHE A 51 5.42 5.89 -3.31
CA PHE A 51 6.54 6.18 -2.42
C PHE A 51 7.59 5.08 -2.49
N ASP A 52 8.84 5.48 -2.52
CA ASP A 52 9.98 4.60 -2.25
C ASP A 52 11.17 5.42 -1.77
N ILE A 53 12.02 4.84 -0.93
CA ILE A 53 13.27 5.45 -0.49
C ILE A 53 14.42 5.26 -1.48
N GLN A 54 14.25 4.36 -2.46
CA GLN A 54 15.24 4.01 -3.45
C GLN A 54 14.92 4.66 -4.80
N GLN A 55 15.83 5.47 -5.32
CA GLN A 55 15.70 6.07 -6.65
C GLN A 55 15.55 4.99 -7.73
N GLU A 56 16.28 3.88 -7.60
CA GLU A 56 16.19 2.73 -8.51
C GLU A 56 14.76 2.17 -8.61
N ALA A 57 14.05 2.06 -7.48
CA ALA A 57 12.66 1.61 -7.44
C ALA A 57 11.74 2.56 -8.24
N LEU A 58 11.87 3.85 -8.02
CA LEU A 58 11.08 4.85 -8.75
C LEU A 58 11.41 4.90 -10.24
N ASP A 59 12.66 4.68 -10.63
CA ASP A 59 13.05 4.62 -12.03
C ASP A 59 12.44 3.39 -12.74
N ARG A 60 12.48 2.21 -12.10
CA ARG A 60 11.80 1.00 -12.57
C ARG A 60 10.27 1.19 -12.66
N THR A 61 9.70 1.86 -11.68
CA THR A 61 8.25 2.20 -11.68
C THR A 61 7.93 3.11 -12.85
N ARG A 62 8.72 4.16 -13.10
CA ARG A 62 8.57 5.09 -14.24
C ARG A 62 8.63 4.36 -15.56
N GLU A 63 9.63 3.50 -15.74
CA GLU A 63 9.80 2.67 -16.97
C GLU A 63 8.57 1.78 -17.20
N ARG A 64 8.06 1.13 -16.14
CA ARG A 64 6.87 0.28 -16.22
C ARG A 64 5.63 1.05 -16.64
N LEU A 65 5.41 2.24 -16.09
CA LEU A 65 4.29 3.11 -16.44
C LEU A 65 4.39 3.57 -17.90
N HIS A 66 5.55 4.03 -18.33
CA HIS A 66 5.79 4.45 -19.73
C HIS A 66 5.58 3.32 -20.73
N ALA A 67 5.92 2.06 -20.37
CA ALA A 67 5.77 0.92 -21.26
C ALA A 67 4.31 0.59 -21.61
N VAL A 68 3.35 1.04 -20.81
CA VAL A 68 1.90 0.77 -20.99
C VAL A 68 1.10 2.00 -21.40
N GLU A 69 1.68 3.18 -21.28
CA GLU A 69 1.03 4.42 -21.65
C GLU A 69 0.96 4.57 -23.16
N SER A 70 -0.20 4.90 -23.69
CA SER A 70 -0.43 5.15 -25.12
C SER A 70 -1.59 6.13 -25.31
N ASN A 71 -1.85 6.55 -26.56
CA ASN A 71 -2.99 7.41 -26.84
C ASN A 71 -4.34 6.80 -26.47
N ASP A 72 -4.44 5.46 -26.54
CA ASP A 72 -5.65 4.70 -26.23
C ASP A 72 -5.69 4.25 -24.76
N ASN A 73 -4.57 4.31 -24.05
CA ASN A 73 -4.45 3.90 -22.65
C ASN A 73 -3.77 5.01 -21.83
N LYS A 74 -4.55 6.02 -21.45
CA LYS A 74 -4.08 7.12 -20.61
C LYS A 74 -4.06 6.69 -19.15
N LEU A 75 -2.90 6.85 -18.55
CA LEU A 75 -2.74 6.67 -17.10
C LEU A 75 -3.26 7.88 -16.32
N PRO A 76 -3.53 7.71 -15.01
CA PRO A 76 -3.78 8.83 -14.10
C PRO A 76 -2.51 9.69 -13.91
N GLU A 77 -2.65 10.77 -13.16
CA GLU A 77 -1.49 11.45 -12.60
C GLU A 77 -0.80 10.51 -11.59
N VAL A 78 0.44 10.08 -11.87
CA VAL A 78 1.25 9.29 -10.95
C VAL A 78 2.39 10.13 -10.43
N LYS A 79 2.36 10.42 -9.12
CA LYS A 79 3.38 11.20 -8.41
C LYS A 79 4.37 10.23 -7.76
N LEU A 80 5.56 10.11 -8.34
CA LEU A 80 6.66 9.32 -7.80
C LEU A 80 7.38 10.14 -6.73
N VAL A 81 7.37 9.66 -5.50
CA VAL A 81 7.87 10.38 -4.32
C VAL A 81 9.06 9.65 -3.73
N LEU A 82 10.26 10.23 -3.86
CA LEU A 82 11.49 9.71 -3.26
C LEU A 82 11.53 10.10 -1.79
N GLU A 83 10.81 9.38 -0.96
CA GLU A 83 10.67 9.67 0.45
C GLU A 83 10.29 8.41 1.23
N ASN A 84 10.59 8.41 2.53
CA ASN A 84 10.14 7.35 3.42
C ASN A 84 8.61 7.43 3.61
N HIS A 85 7.92 6.30 3.53
CA HIS A 85 6.48 6.23 3.74
C HIS A 85 6.03 6.74 5.13
N ALA A 86 6.92 6.80 6.11
CA ALA A 86 6.62 7.44 7.39
C ALA A 86 6.19 8.92 7.24
N ASN A 87 6.59 9.57 6.15
CA ASN A 87 6.30 10.98 5.86
C ASN A 87 5.12 11.16 4.90
N LEU A 88 4.21 10.18 4.76
CA LEU A 88 3.07 10.21 3.84
C LEU A 88 2.27 11.52 3.91
N VAL A 89 1.97 12.01 5.11
CA VAL A 89 1.11 13.21 5.29
C VAL A 89 1.78 14.46 4.75
N ASP A 90 3.10 14.60 4.95
CA ASP A 90 3.82 15.80 4.53
C ASP A 90 4.09 15.84 3.02
N ALA A 91 4.05 14.67 2.37
CA ALA A 91 4.38 14.52 0.96
C ALA A 91 3.16 14.52 0.02
N VAL A 92 1.95 14.38 0.55
CA VAL A 92 0.71 14.45 -0.24
C VAL A 92 0.12 15.84 -0.20
N ASP A 93 -0.69 16.17 -1.21
CA ASP A 93 -1.45 17.41 -1.21
C ASP A 93 -2.39 17.46 0.02
N PRO A 94 -2.36 18.53 0.83
CA PRO A 94 -3.28 18.67 1.97
C PRO A 94 -4.76 18.49 1.63
N ALA A 95 -5.15 18.79 0.39
CA ALA A 95 -6.53 18.61 -0.06
C ALA A 95 -6.98 17.14 -0.13
N VAL A 96 -6.06 16.18 -0.17
CA VAL A 96 -6.40 14.76 -0.22
C VAL A 96 -6.52 14.10 1.16
N VAL A 97 -6.22 14.84 2.24
CA VAL A 97 -6.37 14.33 3.61
C VAL A 97 -7.85 13.98 3.88
N GLY A 98 -8.09 12.75 4.28
CA GLY A 98 -9.44 12.23 4.49
C GLY A 98 -10.21 11.90 3.20
N GLN A 99 -9.54 11.91 2.03
CA GLN A 99 -10.15 11.63 0.73
C GLN A 99 -9.55 10.40 0.03
N VAL A 100 -8.44 9.86 0.52
CA VAL A 100 -7.77 8.69 -0.06
C VAL A 100 -8.66 7.46 0.06
N SER A 101 -8.86 6.72 -1.04
CA SER A 101 -9.69 5.50 -1.05
C SER A 101 -8.92 4.25 -0.63
N ALA A 102 -7.63 4.19 -0.95
CA ALA A 102 -6.80 3.05 -0.59
C ALA A 102 -5.33 3.44 -0.36
N VAL A 103 -4.70 2.79 0.60
CA VAL A 103 -3.24 2.82 0.80
C VAL A 103 -2.74 1.38 0.80
N MET A 104 -1.79 1.08 -0.07
CA MET A 104 -1.19 -0.25 -0.20
C MET A 104 0.25 -0.26 0.31
N PHE A 105 0.55 -1.23 1.14
CA PHE A 105 1.90 -1.57 1.58
C PHE A 105 2.24 -2.99 1.15
N ASN A 106 3.39 -3.17 0.52
CA ASN A 106 3.98 -4.46 0.18
C ASN A 106 5.37 -4.47 0.80
N LEU A 107 5.45 -4.85 2.09
CA LEU A 107 6.63 -4.66 2.94
C LEU A 107 7.75 -5.65 2.59
N GLY A 108 8.99 -5.27 2.92
CA GLY A 108 10.15 -6.11 2.69
C GLY A 108 11.27 -5.35 1.98
N TYR A 109 11.81 -5.94 0.92
CA TYR A 109 12.92 -5.40 0.13
C TYR A 109 12.57 -5.31 -1.36
N LEU A 110 13.32 -4.49 -2.10
CA LEU A 110 13.17 -4.37 -3.56
C LEU A 110 13.73 -5.62 -4.26
N PRO A 111 12.88 -6.47 -4.89
CA PRO A 111 13.37 -7.65 -5.59
C PRO A 111 14.32 -7.27 -6.74
N GLY A 112 15.47 -7.95 -6.83
CA GLY A 112 16.47 -7.68 -7.85
C GLY A 112 17.24 -6.37 -7.69
N SER A 113 17.19 -5.74 -6.51
CA SER A 113 18.09 -4.64 -6.15
C SER A 113 19.51 -5.15 -5.95
N SER A 114 20.47 -4.27 -6.21
CA SER A 114 21.90 -4.50 -5.90
C SER A 114 22.17 -4.49 -4.38
N ASP A 115 21.32 -3.86 -3.60
CA ASP A 115 21.42 -3.76 -2.13
C ASP A 115 20.18 -4.37 -1.47
N LEU A 116 20.34 -5.59 -0.97
CA LEU A 116 19.30 -6.31 -0.23
C LEU A 116 19.27 -5.96 1.27
N THR A 117 20.12 -5.05 1.73
CA THR A 117 20.12 -4.57 3.13
C THR A 117 19.06 -3.50 3.37
N ILE A 118 18.56 -2.87 2.31
CA ILE A 118 17.49 -1.89 2.39
C ILE A 118 16.17 -2.65 2.48
N ILE A 119 15.61 -2.69 3.67
CA ILE A 119 14.32 -3.33 4.00
C ILE A 119 13.43 -2.34 4.74
N THR A 120 12.13 -2.60 4.74
CA THR A 120 11.18 -1.86 5.58
C THR A 120 11.45 -2.16 7.06
N GLU A 121 11.19 -1.18 7.92
CA GLU A 121 11.47 -1.28 9.35
C GLU A 121 10.20 -1.01 10.17
N PRO A 122 9.98 -1.73 11.30
CA PRO A 122 8.77 -1.61 12.11
C PRO A 122 8.42 -0.16 12.48
N ALA A 123 9.40 0.64 12.88
CA ALA A 123 9.15 2.00 13.33
C ALA A 123 8.59 2.91 12.22
N SER A 124 9.19 2.87 11.02
CA SER A 124 8.72 3.65 9.88
C SER A 124 7.38 3.12 9.34
N THR A 125 7.20 1.80 9.36
CA THR A 125 5.95 1.16 8.93
C THR A 125 4.78 1.54 9.84
N LEU A 126 4.94 1.49 11.17
CA LEU A 126 3.89 1.87 12.10
C LEU A 126 3.54 3.37 11.99
N ALA A 127 4.54 4.25 11.87
CA ALA A 127 4.30 5.67 11.63
C ALA A 127 3.52 5.91 10.33
N ALA A 128 3.85 5.18 9.27
CA ALA A 128 3.15 5.26 7.99
C ALA A 128 1.70 4.75 8.07
N LEU A 129 1.45 3.69 8.82
CA LEU A 129 0.11 3.14 9.01
C LEU A 129 -0.79 4.10 9.81
N ASP A 130 -0.26 4.75 10.86
CA ASP A 130 -0.95 5.80 11.61
C ASP A 130 -1.29 6.99 10.71
N ALA A 131 -0.33 7.42 9.88
CA ALA A 131 -0.54 8.48 8.89
C ALA A 131 -1.61 8.09 7.86
N ALA A 132 -1.54 6.87 7.34
CA ALA A 132 -2.45 6.34 6.33
C ALA A 132 -3.91 6.34 6.79
N ILE A 133 -4.19 5.95 8.04
CA ILE A 133 -5.56 6.02 8.59
C ILE A 133 -6.09 7.45 8.56
N GLY A 134 -5.26 8.45 8.86
CA GLY A 134 -5.63 9.86 8.78
C GLY A 134 -6.02 10.29 7.37
N LEU A 135 -5.27 9.81 6.37
CA LEU A 135 -5.48 10.13 4.95
C LEU A 135 -6.72 9.47 4.35
N LEU A 136 -7.14 8.30 4.85
CA LEU A 136 -8.28 7.58 4.31
C LEU A 136 -9.60 8.33 4.50
N ARG A 137 -10.44 8.27 3.47
CA ARG A 137 -11.88 8.56 3.61
C ARG A 137 -12.60 7.47 4.43
N PRO A 138 -13.80 7.73 4.98
CA PRO A 138 -14.64 6.67 5.52
C PRO A 138 -14.92 5.58 4.47
N GLY A 139 -14.79 4.31 4.85
CA GLY A 139 -14.88 3.16 3.94
C GLY A 139 -13.63 2.93 3.08
N GLY A 140 -12.62 3.78 3.19
CA GLY A 140 -11.31 3.55 2.57
C GLY A 140 -10.55 2.42 3.25
N ILE A 141 -9.55 1.86 2.55
CA ILE A 141 -8.84 0.65 2.98
C ILE A 141 -7.33 0.86 3.03
N ILE A 142 -6.69 0.27 4.06
CA ILE A 142 -5.26 -0.02 4.05
C ILE A 142 -5.10 -1.51 3.79
N THR A 143 -4.18 -1.88 2.90
CA THR A 143 -3.71 -3.26 2.74
C THR A 143 -2.22 -3.33 3.02
N CYS A 144 -1.80 -4.27 3.86
CA CYS A 144 -0.41 -4.44 4.26
C CYS A 144 -0.02 -5.90 4.07
N VAL A 145 0.77 -6.18 3.03
CA VAL A 145 1.32 -7.51 2.76
C VAL A 145 2.62 -7.66 3.53
N LEU A 146 2.70 -8.68 4.35
CA LEU A 146 3.76 -8.96 5.31
C LEU A 146 4.53 -10.22 4.91
N TYR A 147 5.85 -10.18 5.06
CA TYR A 147 6.74 -11.27 4.67
C TYR A 147 7.59 -11.74 5.88
N PRO A 148 7.04 -12.54 6.79
CA PRO A 148 7.75 -12.96 8.01
C PRO A 148 8.96 -13.87 7.76
N GLY A 149 9.14 -14.36 6.53
CA GLY A 149 10.19 -15.33 6.17
C GLY A 149 11.56 -14.73 5.85
N HIS A 150 11.73 -13.40 5.84
CA HIS A 150 13.03 -12.77 5.63
C HIS A 150 13.59 -12.16 6.92
N PRO A 151 14.89 -11.82 6.98
CA PRO A 151 15.47 -11.16 8.15
C PRO A 151 14.73 -9.86 8.49
N GLY A 152 14.35 -9.66 9.75
CA GLY A 152 13.55 -8.52 10.22
C GLY A 152 12.04 -8.63 9.95
N GLY A 153 11.61 -9.42 8.96
CA GLY A 153 10.22 -9.49 8.55
C GLY A 153 9.26 -10.07 9.59
N ALA A 154 9.74 -11.00 10.42
CA ALA A 154 8.91 -11.55 11.50
C ALA A 154 8.60 -10.51 12.59
N GLU A 155 9.55 -9.64 12.93
CA GLU A 155 9.37 -8.55 13.89
C GLU A 155 8.43 -7.48 13.34
N GLU A 156 8.63 -7.07 12.09
CA GLU A 156 7.78 -6.11 11.42
C GLU A 156 6.33 -6.62 11.32
N ALA A 157 6.15 -7.88 10.91
CA ALA A 157 4.86 -8.51 10.80
C ALA A 157 4.13 -8.59 12.15
N ALA A 158 4.83 -8.96 13.23
CA ALA A 158 4.26 -8.99 14.58
C ALA A 158 3.86 -7.58 15.06
N SER A 159 4.68 -6.58 14.77
CA SER A 159 4.40 -5.18 15.11
C SER A 159 3.14 -4.64 14.41
N VAL A 160 2.97 -4.94 13.12
CA VAL A 160 1.78 -4.54 12.35
C VAL A 160 0.53 -5.26 12.86
N GLU A 161 0.60 -6.57 13.16
CA GLU A 161 -0.53 -7.31 13.73
C GLU A 161 -0.95 -6.75 15.09
N ALA A 162 0.01 -6.46 15.98
CA ALA A 162 -0.26 -5.89 17.30
C ALA A 162 -0.92 -4.51 17.17
N TRP A 163 -0.35 -3.63 16.34
CA TRP A 163 -0.91 -2.31 16.06
C TRP A 163 -2.36 -2.40 15.54
N ALA A 164 -2.62 -3.26 14.56
CA ALA A 164 -3.95 -3.43 13.98
C ALA A 164 -4.97 -3.98 14.99
N ALA A 165 -4.53 -4.83 15.93
CA ALA A 165 -5.39 -5.40 16.98
C ALA A 165 -5.74 -4.38 18.08
N GLU A 166 -4.86 -3.41 18.33
CA GLU A 166 -5.05 -2.37 19.34
C GLU A 166 -5.92 -1.19 18.87
N LEU A 167 -6.15 -1.06 17.56
CA LEU A 167 -6.97 0.02 17.03
C LEU A 167 -8.40 -0.03 17.55
N PRO A 168 -8.97 1.11 17.97
CA PRO A 168 -10.37 1.18 18.35
C PRO A 168 -11.28 0.74 17.20
N GLN A 169 -12.22 -0.18 17.45
CA GLN A 169 -13.19 -0.62 16.44
C GLN A 169 -14.09 0.51 15.91
N SER A 170 -14.20 1.60 16.65
CA SER A 170 -14.87 2.83 16.19
C SER A 170 -14.08 3.58 15.11
N LEU A 171 -12.73 3.40 15.05
CA LEU A 171 -11.85 4.02 14.07
C LEU A 171 -11.74 3.16 12.80
N ALA A 172 -11.42 1.89 12.98
CA ALA A 172 -11.23 0.96 11.86
C ALA A 172 -11.59 -0.48 12.25
N GLN A 173 -11.90 -1.29 11.26
CA GLN A 173 -12.03 -2.74 11.40
C GLN A 173 -10.84 -3.39 10.69
N SER A 174 -10.14 -4.28 11.39
CA SER A 174 -9.02 -5.04 10.82
C SER A 174 -9.39 -6.49 10.58
N VAL A 175 -8.78 -7.09 9.55
CA VAL A 175 -8.87 -8.51 9.23
C VAL A 175 -7.50 -9.03 8.77
N THR A 176 -7.24 -10.31 9.04
CA THR A 176 -6.03 -10.99 8.56
C THR A 176 -6.41 -12.09 7.58
N TYR A 177 -5.75 -12.12 6.41
CA TYR A 177 -5.87 -13.18 5.42
C TYR A 177 -4.55 -13.96 5.36
N ARG A 178 -4.57 -15.19 5.86
CA ARG A 178 -3.39 -16.02 6.07
C ARG A 178 -3.63 -17.49 5.75
N GLN A 179 -2.64 -18.16 5.19
CA GLN A 179 -2.65 -19.61 5.02
C GLN A 179 -2.26 -20.29 6.33
N SER A 180 -3.21 -20.97 6.99
CA SER A 180 -3.02 -21.56 8.32
C SER A 180 -1.90 -22.63 8.38
N GLN A 181 -1.69 -23.37 7.26
CA GLN A 181 -0.68 -24.43 7.20
C GLN A 181 0.74 -23.93 6.91
N ARG A 182 0.92 -22.63 6.66
CA ARG A 182 2.20 -22.03 6.26
C ARG A 182 2.51 -20.78 7.10
N PRO A 183 2.95 -20.94 8.35
CA PRO A 183 3.12 -19.81 9.26
C PRO A 183 4.18 -18.77 8.80
N ALA A 184 5.18 -19.21 8.05
CA ALA A 184 6.22 -18.33 7.50
C ALA A 184 5.89 -17.77 6.09
N ALA A 185 4.75 -18.16 5.50
CA ALA A 185 4.34 -17.62 4.22
C ALA A 185 3.86 -16.16 4.36
N PRO A 186 3.95 -15.35 3.29
CA PRO A 186 3.36 -14.02 3.29
C PRO A 186 1.88 -14.05 3.66
N TYR A 187 1.42 -13.00 4.35
CA TYR A 187 0.03 -12.82 4.69
C TYR A 187 -0.37 -11.35 4.63
N LEU A 188 -1.67 -11.09 4.66
CA LEU A 188 -2.25 -9.77 4.49
C LEU A 188 -2.95 -9.35 5.77
N VAL A 189 -2.65 -8.16 6.27
CA VAL A 189 -3.45 -7.40 7.22
C VAL A 189 -4.15 -6.30 6.45
N ALA A 190 -5.47 -6.20 6.58
CA ALA A 190 -6.25 -5.14 5.96
C ALA A 190 -7.11 -4.43 6.98
N LEU A 191 -7.26 -3.10 6.81
CA LEU A 191 -8.02 -2.23 7.70
C LEU A 191 -8.98 -1.39 6.87
N GLU A 192 -10.24 -1.38 7.25
CA GLU A 192 -11.25 -0.49 6.67
C GLU A 192 -11.60 0.60 7.67
N LYS A 193 -11.43 1.87 7.25
CA LYS A 193 -11.77 3.03 8.09
C LYS A 193 -13.28 3.14 8.29
N ARG A 194 -13.71 3.24 9.53
CA ARG A 194 -15.11 3.42 9.86
C ARG A 194 -15.58 4.86 9.69
N PRO A 195 -16.84 5.07 9.28
CA PRO A 195 -17.47 6.38 9.41
C PRO A 195 -17.46 6.81 10.88
N GLN A 196 -16.92 7.99 11.15
CA GLN A 196 -17.05 8.55 12.49
C GLN A 196 -18.50 8.96 12.70
N LYS A 197 -19.11 8.50 13.78
CA LYS A 197 -20.44 8.99 14.18
C LYS A 197 -20.27 10.45 14.60
N ALA A 198 -21.01 11.32 13.93
CA ALA A 198 -21.14 12.72 14.33
C ALA A 198 -21.69 12.83 15.76
#